data_8a09adfb67b343616ce8d9928592dc8d
#
_entry.id   8a09adfb67b343616ce8d9928592dc8d
#
_cell.length_a   1.000
_cell.length_b   1.000
_cell.length_c   1.000
_cell.angle_alpha   90.00
_cell.angle_beta   90.00
_cell.angle_gamma   90.00
#
_symmetry.space_group_name_H-M   'P 1'
#
loop_
_entity.id
_entity.type
_entity.pdbx_description
1 polymer ?
#
loop_
_entity_poly.entity_id
_entity_poly.type
_entity_poly.pdbx_seq_one_letter_code
_entity_poly.pdbx_strand_id
1 'polypeptide(L)'
;MKAVFLDRDGVINELVYHPEQGIIDSPFTAAQFKLLPGVGEAINRLHETGYKVVLVSNQPGIAKEHMSEATFDRIREKMKAELARKGSFLDGEYYCFHHPEAKVERLEANCECRKPKPGSLLQAAKEMGVELSQSWMIGDGLSDIKAGKSAGTRTILIGKMKCELCHLMDEENARPDSITTNLTEAVQSILSEGE
;
A
#
# COMPACT_ATOMS: atom_id res chain seq x y z
N MET A 1 17.36 -9.60 5.29
CA MET A 1 15.96 -10.12 5.25
C MET A 1 15.25 -9.42 4.10
N LYS A 2 14.44 -10.12 3.28
CA LYS A 2 13.67 -9.53 2.18
C LYS A 2 12.21 -9.29 2.56
N ALA A 3 11.57 -8.26 1.99
CA ALA A 3 10.18 -7.91 2.27
C ALA A 3 9.39 -7.57 1.00
N VAL A 4 8.08 -7.71 1.09
CA VAL A 4 7.13 -7.11 0.15
C VAL A 4 6.35 -6.05 0.91
N PHE A 5 6.51 -4.80 0.49
CA PHE A 5 5.74 -3.67 0.99
C PHE A 5 4.45 -3.56 0.18
N LEU A 6 3.32 -3.49 0.85
CA LEU A 6 2.00 -3.39 0.22
C LEU A 6 1.35 -2.05 0.56
N ASP A 7 0.75 -1.38 -0.42
CA ASP A 7 -0.27 -0.39 -0.09
C ASP A 7 -1.53 -1.09 0.43
N ARG A 8 -2.42 -0.35 1.04
CA ARG A 8 -3.67 -0.86 1.61
C ARG A 8 -4.81 -0.81 0.59
N ASP A 9 -5.19 0.39 0.20
CA ASP A 9 -6.37 0.66 -0.61
C ASP A 9 -6.07 0.34 -2.08
N GLY A 10 -6.94 -0.42 -2.75
CA GLY A 10 -6.68 -0.92 -4.11
C GLY A 10 -5.74 -2.13 -4.20
N VAL A 11 -5.06 -2.51 -3.12
CA VAL A 11 -4.13 -3.66 -3.05
C VAL A 11 -4.61 -4.72 -2.07
N ILE A 12 -4.88 -4.34 -0.83
CA ILE A 12 -5.40 -5.23 0.23
C ILE A 12 -6.91 -5.19 0.28
N ASN A 13 -7.51 -4.01 0.20
CA ASN A 13 -8.97 -3.82 0.22
C ASN A 13 -9.48 -3.03 -0.99
N GLU A 14 -10.78 -3.19 -1.22
CA GLU A 14 -11.50 -2.44 -2.25
C GLU A 14 -11.45 -0.94 -1.97
N LEU A 15 -11.34 -0.14 -3.04
CA LEU A 15 -11.62 1.29 -3.01
C LEU A 15 -13.15 1.52 -2.92
N VAL A 16 -13.55 2.62 -2.30
CA VAL A 16 -14.97 2.96 -2.06
C VAL A 16 -15.33 4.23 -2.82
N TYR A 17 -16.44 4.21 -3.52
CA TYR A 17 -17.04 5.42 -4.06
C TYR A 17 -17.85 6.15 -2.96
N HIS A 18 -17.51 7.41 -2.72
CA HIS A 18 -18.17 8.28 -1.76
C HIS A 18 -19.05 9.31 -2.52
N PRO A 19 -20.36 9.05 -2.67
CA PRO A 19 -21.22 9.88 -3.54
C PRO A 19 -21.39 11.32 -3.05
N GLU A 20 -21.33 11.55 -1.73
CA GLU A 20 -21.44 12.90 -1.16
C GLU A 20 -20.24 13.79 -1.52
N GLN A 21 -19.07 13.22 -1.69
CA GLN A 21 -17.82 13.91 -2.06
C GLN A 21 -17.51 13.78 -3.56
N GLY A 22 -18.16 12.84 -4.26
CA GLY A 22 -17.89 12.54 -5.67
C GLY A 22 -16.52 11.94 -5.93
N ILE A 23 -15.92 11.24 -4.93
CA ILE A 23 -14.57 10.68 -5.00
C ILE A 23 -14.56 9.16 -4.83
N ILE A 24 -13.51 8.52 -5.37
CA ILE A 24 -13.13 7.15 -5.04
C ILE A 24 -11.93 7.24 -4.10
N ASP A 25 -12.05 6.66 -2.91
CA ASP A 25 -11.01 6.76 -1.86
C ASP A 25 -11.03 5.50 -0.98
N SER A 26 -10.26 5.52 0.08
CA SER A 26 -10.25 4.52 1.15
C SER A 26 -11.62 4.37 1.84
N PRO A 27 -11.89 3.25 2.52
CA PRO A 27 -13.04 3.14 3.41
C PRO A 27 -13.00 4.20 4.52
N PHE A 28 -14.10 4.93 4.72
CA PHE A 28 -14.26 5.89 5.83
C PHE A 28 -14.95 5.27 7.04
N THR A 29 -15.46 4.05 6.91
CA THR A 29 -16.06 3.28 8.01
C THR A 29 -15.63 1.82 7.93
N ALA A 30 -15.68 1.12 9.07
CA ALA A 30 -15.40 -0.33 9.08
C ALA A 30 -16.42 -1.14 8.24
N ALA A 31 -17.66 -0.67 8.10
CA ALA A 31 -18.66 -1.34 7.26
C ALA A 31 -18.27 -1.34 5.77
N GLN A 32 -17.61 -0.28 5.31
CA GLN A 32 -17.15 -0.15 3.92
C GLN A 32 -15.91 -0.98 3.60
N PHE A 33 -15.13 -1.37 4.62
CA PHE A 33 -13.93 -2.19 4.39
C PHE A 33 -14.29 -3.57 3.86
N LYS A 34 -13.70 -3.96 2.75
CA LYS A 34 -13.81 -5.29 2.15
C LYS A 34 -12.45 -5.74 1.64
N LEU A 35 -11.99 -6.89 2.12
CA LEU A 35 -10.75 -7.51 1.64
C LEU A 35 -10.90 -7.91 0.18
N LEU A 36 -9.90 -7.60 -0.66
CA LEU A 36 -9.88 -8.04 -2.05
C LEU A 36 -9.72 -9.57 -2.14
N PRO A 37 -10.33 -10.20 -3.15
CA PRO A 37 -10.18 -11.64 -3.37
C PRO A 37 -8.72 -12.06 -3.54
N GLY A 38 -8.33 -13.19 -2.95
CA GLY A 38 -6.99 -13.78 -3.10
C GLY A 38 -5.88 -13.14 -2.26
N VAL A 39 -6.15 -12.04 -1.54
CA VAL A 39 -5.13 -11.32 -0.77
C VAL A 39 -4.54 -12.15 0.34
N GLY A 40 -5.36 -12.86 1.12
CA GLY A 40 -4.88 -13.70 2.21
C GLY A 40 -3.97 -14.83 1.70
N GLU A 41 -4.39 -15.49 0.64
CA GLU A 41 -3.63 -16.55 -0.02
C GLU A 41 -2.31 -16.05 -0.61
N ALA A 42 -2.31 -14.84 -1.20
CA ALA A 42 -1.11 -14.19 -1.73
C ALA A 42 -0.10 -13.87 -0.62
N ILE A 43 -0.57 -13.31 0.51
CA ILE A 43 0.27 -13.03 1.69
C ILE A 43 0.88 -14.32 2.25
N ASN A 44 0.11 -15.40 2.37
CA ASN A 44 0.61 -16.69 2.85
C ASN A 44 1.72 -17.24 1.95
N ARG A 45 1.56 -17.16 0.62
CA ARG A 45 2.61 -17.58 -0.33
C ARG A 45 3.89 -16.76 -0.19
N LEU A 46 3.80 -15.47 0.10
CA LEU A 46 4.97 -14.64 0.38
C LEU A 46 5.69 -15.11 1.65
N HIS A 47 4.96 -15.39 2.72
CA HIS A 47 5.54 -15.93 3.95
C HIS A 47 6.20 -17.30 3.74
N GLU A 48 5.57 -18.22 2.99
CA GLU A 48 6.11 -19.53 2.65
C GLU A 48 7.42 -19.44 1.89
N THR A 49 7.65 -18.36 1.13
CA THR A 49 8.86 -18.09 0.36
C THR A 49 9.86 -17.17 1.07
N GLY A 50 9.63 -16.92 2.36
CA GLY A 50 10.55 -16.22 3.25
C GLY A 50 10.54 -14.69 3.13
N TYR A 51 9.53 -14.11 2.49
CA TYR A 51 9.32 -12.66 2.54
C TYR A 51 8.61 -12.25 3.83
N LYS A 52 9.01 -11.11 4.37
CA LYS A 52 8.17 -10.34 5.29
C LYS A 52 7.13 -9.55 4.50
N VAL A 53 5.91 -9.44 5.03
CA VAL A 53 4.85 -8.66 4.40
C VAL A 53 4.53 -7.45 5.26
N VAL A 54 4.79 -6.27 4.72
CA VAL A 54 4.74 -5.00 5.45
C VAL A 54 3.78 -4.04 4.75
N LEU A 55 2.82 -3.52 5.49
CA LEU A 55 1.91 -2.51 4.96
C LEU A 55 2.53 -1.12 5.08
N VAL A 56 2.48 -0.35 3.99
CA VAL A 56 2.92 1.06 3.95
C VAL A 56 1.85 1.88 3.22
N SER A 57 1.04 2.64 3.96
CA SER A 57 -0.12 3.31 3.39
C SER A 57 -0.27 4.78 3.79
N ASN A 58 -0.66 5.61 2.81
CA ASN A 58 -1.10 6.98 3.04
C ASN A 58 -2.56 6.99 3.49
N GLN A 59 -2.84 7.50 4.68
CA GLN A 59 -4.18 7.53 5.27
C GLN A 59 -4.60 8.95 5.68
N PRO A 60 -4.82 9.86 4.73
CA PRO A 60 -5.15 11.25 5.02
C PRO A 60 -6.58 11.47 5.51
N GLY A 61 -7.40 10.43 5.61
CA GLY A 61 -8.81 10.53 5.98
C GLY A 61 -9.04 11.22 7.33
N ILE A 62 -8.11 11.05 8.30
CA ILE A 62 -8.17 11.77 9.58
C ILE A 62 -7.80 13.25 9.37
N ALA A 63 -6.73 13.52 8.64
CA ALA A 63 -6.28 14.88 8.33
C ALA A 63 -7.34 15.69 7.57
N LYS A 64 -8.12 15.04 6.71
CA LYS A 64 -9.22 15.62 5.92
C LYS A 64 -10.57 15.59 6.62
N GLU A 65 -10.64 15.16 7.88
CA GLU A 65 -11.88 14.99 8.66
C GLU A 65 -12.93 14.07 8.03
N HIS A 66 -12.52 13.12 7.20
CA HIS A 66 -13.41 12.10 6.66
C HIS A 66 -13.72 11.00 7.69
N MET A 67 -12.82 10.80 8.67
CA MET A 67 -13.00 9.85 9.76
C MET A 67 -12.21 10.26 11.00
N SER A 68 -12.62 9.74 12.17
CA SER A 68 -11.87 9.87 13.43
C SER A 68 -10.77 8.82 13.54
N GLU A 69 -9.80 9.03 14.45
CA GLU A 69 -8.79 8.01 14.80
C GLU A 69 -9.44 6.70 15.26
N ALA A 70 -10.45 6.78 16.14
CA ALA A 70 -11.18 5.60 16.60
C ALA A 70 -11.90 4.85 15.46
N THR A 71 -12.32 5.55 14.40
CA THR A 71 -12.89 4.91 13.21
C THR A 71 -11.80 4.23 12.38
N PHE A 72 -10.65 4.88 12.21
CA PHE A 72 -9.49 4.27 11.56
C PHE A 72 -9.05 2.99 12.28
N ASP A 73 -8.96 3.01 13.61
CA ASP A 73 -8.60 1.81 14.39
C ASP A 73 -9.59 0.67 14.17
N ARG A 74 -10.90 0.95 14.09
CA ARG A 74 -11.91 -0.07 13.77
C ARG A 74 -11.75 -0.65 12.37
N ILE A 75 -11.37 0.15 11.38
CA ILE A 75 -11.06 -0.32 10.02
C ILE A 75 -9.83 -1.22 10.06
N ARG A 76 -8.78 -0.79 10.75
CA ARG A 76 -7.53 -1.55 10.93
C ARG A 76 -7.75 -2.90 11.62
N GLU A 77 -8.51 -2.92 12.71
CA GLU A 77 -8.83 -4.16 13.41
C GLU A 77 -9.69 -5.10 12.55
N LYS A 78 -10.63 -4.57 11.76
CA LYS A 78 -11.39 -5.37 10.80
C LYS A 78 -10.48 -6.00 9.74
N MET A 79 -9.54 -5.23 9.17
CA MET A 79 -8.55 -5.76 8.22
C MET A 79 -7.78 -6.93 8.82
N LYS A 80 -7.22 -6.75 10.02
CA LYS A 80 -6.47 -7.81 10.72
C LYS A 80 -7.33 -9.06 10.97
N ALA A 81 -8.58 -8.87 11.40
CA ALA A 81 -9.50 -9.97 11.65
C ALA A 81 -9.86 -10.73 10.36
N GLU A 82 -10.04 -10.04 9.24
CA GLU A 82 -10.34 -10.67 7.95
C GLU A 82 -9.12 -11.42 7.39
N LEU A 83 -7.90 -10.86 7.52
CA LEU A 83 -6.66 -11.55 7.19
C LEU A 83 -6.46 -12.80 8.06
N ALA A 84 -6.66 -12.68 9.38
CA ALA A 84 -6.52 -13.81 10.30
C ALA A 84 -7.49 -14.96 10.00
N ARG A 85 -8.71 -14.69 9.53
CA ARG A 85 -9.65 -15.72 9.05
C ARG A 85 -9.13 -16.50 7.84
N LYS A 86 -8.19 -15.92 7.09
CA LYS A 86 -7.48 -16.55 5.96
C LYS A 86 -6.16 -17.19 6.39
N GLY A 87 -5.84 -17.20 7.70
CA GLY A 87 -4.57 -17.68 8.23
C GLY A 87 -3.38 -16.78 7.86
N SER A 88 -3.64 -15.53 7.45
CA SER A 88 -2.63 -14.56 7.03
C SER A 88 -2.49 -13.40 8.02
N PHE A 89 -1.35 -12.73 7.99
CA PHE A 89 -1.04 -11.58 8.85
C PHE A 89 -0.04 -10.64 8.17
N LEU A 90 0.13 -9.44 8.74
CA LEU A 90 1.15 -8.49 8.35
C LEU A 90 2.27 -8.48 9.40
N ASP A 91 3.53 -8.48 8.96
CA ASP A 91 4.70 -8.41 9.84
C ASP A 91 4.92 -7.00 10.40
N GLY A 92 4.43 -5.98 9.70
CA GLY A 92 4.50 -4.57 10.12
C GLY A 92 3.46 -3.72 9.43
N GLU A 93 3.11 -2.60 10.06
CA GLU A 93 2.14 -1.65 9.54
C GLU A 93 2.67 -0.22 9.75
N TYR A 94 2.83 0.53 8.65
CA TYR A 94 3.31 1.91 8.64
C TYR A 94 2.30 2.81 7.93
N TYR A 95 1.73 3.75 8.67
CA TYR A 95 0.71 4.66 8.18
C TYR A 95 1.20 6.10 8.18
N CYS A 96 0.99 6.81 7.10
CA CYS A 96 1.15 8.26 7.07
C CYS A 96 -0.22 8.94 7.12
N PHE A 97 -0.49 9.66 8.20
CA PHE A 97 -1.73 10.42 8.39
C PHE A 97 -1.63 11.88 7.94
N HIS A 98 -0.43 12.37 7.62
CA HIS A 98 -0.21 13.75 7.23
C HIS A 98 -0.74 14.06 5.84
N HIS A 99 -1.15 15.30 5.65
CA HIS A 99 -1.50 15.86 4.34
C HIS A 99 -1.11 17.35 4.29
N PRO A 100 -0.55 17.88 3.16
CA PRO A 100 -0.17 19.29 3.06
C PRO A 100 -1.37 20.25 3.14
N GLU A 101 -2.57 19.77 2.84
CA GLU A 101 -3.84 20.51 2.92
C GLU A 101 -4.74 19.86 3.98
N ALA A 102 -4.19 19.55 5.15
CA ALA A 102 -4.97 18.98 6.24
C ALA A 102 -5.90 20.03 6.85
N LYS A 103 -7.12 19.60 7.22
CA LYS A 103 -8.03 20.41 8.03
C LYS A 103 -7.66 20.33 9.52
N VAL A 104 -7.05 19.23 9.91
CA VAL A 104 -6.55 19.02 11.28
C VAL A 104 -5.13 19.54 11.35
N GLU A 105 -4.92 20.70 11.97
CA GLU A 105 -3.65 21.46 12.01
C GLU A 105 -2.44 20.59 12.40
N ARG A 106 -2.54 19.73 13.42
CA ARG A 106 -1.43 18.83 13.84
C ARG A 106 -1.01 17.80 12.79
N LEU A 107 -1.82 17.56 11.76
CA LEU A 107 -1.56 16.64 10.65
C LEU A 107 -1.22 17.38 9.34
N GLU A 108 -1.20 18.73 9.38
CA GLU A 108 -0.74 19.53 8.26
C GLU A 108 0.80 19.48 8.20
N ALA A 109 1.32 18.69 7.29
CA ALA A 109 2.76 18.56 7.13
C ALA A 109 3.15 18.06 5.73
N ASN A 110 4.29 18.57 5.25
CA ASN A 110 5.02 17.99 4.13
C ASN A 110 6.09 17.03 4.69
N CYS A 111 5.64 15.88 5.21
CA CYS A 111 6.49 14.90 5.90
C CYS A 111 7.27 14.01 4.93
N GLU A 112 8.27 13.27 5.45
CA GLU A 112 9.03 12.28 4.68
C GLU A 112 8.30 10.91 4.59
N CYS A 113 7.34 10.63 5.49
CA CYS A 113 6.64 9.34 5.53
C CYS A 113 5.56 9.18 4.44
N ARG A 114 5.05 10.31 3.87
CA ARG A 114 4.00 10.26 2.86
C ARG A 114 4.54 9.89 1.48
N LYS A 115 4.10 8.77 0.90
CA LYS A 115 4.34 8.46 -0.52
C LYS A 115 3.86 9.62 -1.40
N PRO A 116 4.66 10.09 -2.40
CA PRO A 116 5.76 9.40 -3.07
C PRO A 116 7.13 9.45 -2.39
N LYS A 117 7.28 10.06 -1.20
CA LYS A 117 8.53 10.01 -0.47
C LYS A 117 8.75 8.63 0.17
N PRO A 118 10.00 8.16 0.30
CA PRO A 118 10.31 6.80 0.72
C PRO A 118 10.34 6.59 2.24
N GLY A 119 10.10 7.61 3.05
CA GLY A 119 10.39 7.60 4.48
C GLY A 119 9.79 6.44 5.27
N SER A 120 8.54 6.06 4.99
CA SER A 120 7.91 4.90 5.66
C SER A 120 8.56 3.57 5.27
N LEU A 121 9.00 3.40 4.01
CA LEU A 121 9.73 2.20 3.59
C LEU A 121 11.11 2.13 4.25
N LEU A 122 11.83 3.27 4.30
CA LEU A 122 13.13 3.37 4.95
C LEU A 122 13.04 3.11 6.46
N GLN A 123 12.00 3.62 7.11
CA GLN A 123 11.73 3.37 8.52
C GLN A 123 11.49 1.87 8.77
N ALA A 124 10.59 1.26 8.02
CA ALA A 124 10.29 -0.17 8.13
C ALA A 124 11.54 -1.02 7.90
N ALA A 125 12.33 -0.69 6.87
CA ALA A 125 13.57 -1.41 6.57
C ALA A 125 14.58 -1.34 7.73
N LYS A 126 14.74 -0.15 8.32
CA LYS A 126 15.63 0.05 9.48
C LYS A 126 15.15 -0.71 10.71
N GLU A 127 13.86 -0.64 11.04
CA GLU A 127 13.30 -1.26 12.24
C GLU A 127 13.27 -2.79 12.16
N MET A 128 13.04 -3.33 10.96
CA MET A 128 12.88 -4.76 10.74
C MET A 128 14.13 -5.44 10.19
N GLY A 129 15.20 -4.70 9.87
CA GLY A 129 16.41 -5.24 9.26
C GLY A 129 16.20 -5.74 7.82
N VAL A 130 15.37 -5.05 7.04
CA VAL A 130 15.03 -5.42 5.67
C VAL A 130 16.06 -4.88 4.68
N GLU A 131 16.49 -5.72 3.74
CA GLU A 131 17.34 -5.35 2.59
C GLU A 131 16.44 -4.87 1.43
N LEU A 132 16.42 -3.58 1.20
CA LEU A 132 15.53 -2.95 0.22
C LEU A 132 15.82 -3.38 -1.22
N SER A 133 17.07 -3.59 -1.57
CA SER A 133 17.48 -4.05 -2.91
C SER A 133 16.97 -5.46 -3.27
N GLN A 134 16.61 -6.24 -2.27
CA GLN A 134 16.01 -7.58 -2.42
C GLN A 134 14.49 -7.59 -2.18
N SER A 135 13.88 -6.40 -2.09
CA SER A 135 12.50 -6.21 -1.67
C SER A 135 11.66 -5.57 -2.76
N TRP A 136 10.34 -5.61 -2.57
CA TRP A 136 9.37 -5.11 -3.52
C TRP A 136 8.43 -4.10 -2.87
N MET A 137 8.00 -3.10 -3.63
CA MET A 137 6.84 -2.27 -3.34
C MET A 137 5.73 -2.56 -4.34
N ILE A 138 4.55 -2.93 -3.83
CA ILE A 138 3.34 -3.17 -4.63
C ILE A 138 2.30 -2.11 -4.26
N GLY A 139 1.80 -1.39 -5.24
CA GLY A 139 0.78 -0.36 -5.05
C GLY A 139 -0.11 -0.22 -6.28
N ASP A 140 -1.19 0.53 -6.16
CA ASP A 140 -2.12 0.84 -7.24
C ASP A 140 -1.92 2.24 -7.82
N GLY A 141 -1.02 3.04 -7.22
CA GLY A 141 -0.72 4.41 -7.61
C GLY A 141 0.74 4.69 -7.96
N LEU A 142 0.99 5.73 -8.76
CA LEU A 142 2.35 6.17 -9.10
C LEU A 142 3.14 6.65 -7.87
N SER A 143 2.45 7.10 -6.81
CA SER A 143 3.08 7.44 -5.53
C SER A 143 3.81 6.26 -4.89
N ASP A 144 3.28 5.05 -5.05
CA ASP A 144 3.87 3.81 -4.55
C ASP A 144 5.13 3.45 -5.33
N ILE A 145 5.02 3.54 -6.66
CA ILE A 145 6.13 3.26 -7.58
C ILE A 145 7.30 4.21 -7.33
N LYS A 146 7.02 5.52 -7.20
CA LYS A 146 8.04 6.52 -6.87
C LYS A 146 8.68 6.27 -5.51
N ALA A 147 7.88 6.01 -4.48
CA ALA A 147 8.37 5.71 -3.13
C ALA A 147 9.26 4.46 -3.12
N GLY A 148 8.82 3.38 -3.78
CA GLY A 148 9.57 2.15 -3.91
C GLY A 148 10.91 2.34 -4.62
N LYS A 149 10.91 2.99 -5.79
CA LYS A 149 12.14 3.31 -6.53
C LYS A 149 13.09 4.18 -5.71
N SER A 150 12.58 5.22 -5.05
CA SER A 150 13.38 6.11 -4.21
C SER A 150 13.96 5.40 -2.98
N ALA A 151 13.28 4.36 -2.48
CA ALA A 151 13.79 3.51 -1.41
C ALA A 151 14.79 2.44 -1.90
N GLY A 152 14.89 2.20 -3.21
CA GLY A 152 15.77 1.17 -3.78
C GLY A 152 15.14 -0.22 -3.88
N THR A 153 13.80 -0.31 -3.81
CA THR A 153 13.08 -1.57 -4.04
C THR A 153 12.73 -1.75 -5.51
N ARG A 154 12.45 -2.98 -5.92
CA ARG A 154 11.70 -3.26 -7.15
C ARG A 154 10.23 -2.89 -6.96
N THR A 155 9.49 -2.67 -8.05
CA THR A 155 8.14 -2.12 -7.97
C THR A 155 7.16 -2.85 -8.88
N ILE A 156 5.95 -3.08 -8.38
CA ILE A 156 4.83 -3.62 -9.17
C ILE A 156 3.64 -2.68 -9.02
N LEU A 157 3.09 -2.25 -10.16
CA LEU A 157 1.83 -1.53 -10.20
C LEU A 157 0.67 -2.51 -10.40
N ILE A 158 -0.32 -2.45 -9.51
CA ILE A 158 -1.60 -3.12 -9.70
C ILE A 158 -2.55 -2.17 -10.42
N GLY A 159 -3.00 -2.56 -11.60
CA GLY A 159 -3.94 -1.73 -12.35
C GLY A 159 -4.09 -2.16 -13.80
N LYS A 160 -5.05 -1.55 -14.47
CA LYS A 160 -5.21 -1.69 -15.92
C LYS A 160 -4.51 -0.54 -16.62
N MET A 161 -3.61 -0.86 -17.54
CA MET A 161 -2.93 0.14 -18.36
C MET A 161 -3.95 0.94 -19.20
N LYS A 162 -3.86 2.27 -19.10
CA LYS A 162 -4.50 3.22 -20.03
C LYS A 162 -3.41 4.05 -20.67
N CYS A 163 -3.63 4.51 -21.92
CA CYS A 163 -2.63 5.30 -22.64
C CYS A 163 -2.14 6.52 -21.83
N GLU A 164 -3.05 7.20 -21.13
CA GLU A 164 -2.73 8.35 -20.28
C GLU A 164 -1.79 7.98 -19.12
N LEU A 165 -1.94 6.78 -18.55
CA LEU A 165 -1.07 6.31 -17.47
C LEU A 165 0.36 6.07 -17.96
N CYS A 166 0.54 5.59 -19.20
CA CYS A 166 1.86 5.42 -19.81
C CYS A 166 2.59 6.75 -19.94
N HIS A 167 1.90 7.81 -20.40
CA HIS A 167 2.46 9.16 -20.49
C HIS A 167 2.89 9.68 -19.12
N LEU A 168 2.03 9.56 -18.12
CA LEU A 168 2.34 9.97 -16.75
C LEU A 168 3.54 9.21 -16.17
N MET A 169 3.67 7.92 -16.44
CA MET A 169 4.84 7.14 -16.02
C MET A 169 6.15 7.68 -16.61
N ASP A 170 6.13 8.12 -17.87
CA ASP A 170 7.29 8.69 -18.53
C ASP A 170 7.60 10.10 -18.01
N GLU A 171 6.59 10.96 -17.95
CA GLU A 171 6.74 12.35 -17.45
C GLU A 171 7.22 12.39 -16.01
N GLU A 172 6.73 11.48 -15.17
CA GLU A 172 7.07 11.42 -13.76
C GLU A 172 8.27 10.52 -13.44
N ASN A 173 8.89 9.90 -14.46
CA ASN A 173 9.97 8.92 -14.32
C ASN A 173 9.61 7.80 -13.30
N ALA A 174 8.38 7.30 -13.38
CA ALA A 174 7.78 6.37 -12.43
C ALA A 174 7.33 5.05 -13.08
N ARG A 175 8.07 4.57 -14.09
CA ARG A 175 7.77 3.23 -14.68
C ARG A 175 8.02 2.15 -13.66
N PRO A 176 7.05 1.27 -13.37
CA PRO A 176 7.25 0.12 -12.50
C PRO A 176 8.08 -0.96 -13.22
N ASP A 177 8.68 -1.88 -12.46
CA ASP A 177 9.38 -3.04 -13.01
C ASP A 177 8.40 -4.06 -13.59
N SER A 178 7.19 -4.16 -13.02
CA SER A 178 6.11 -5.02 -13.52
C SER A 178 4.74 -4.38 -13.29
N ILE A 179 3.76 -4.76 -14.11
CA ILE A 179 2.37 -4.33 -14.02
C ILE A 179 1.49 -5.57 -14.01
N THR A 180 0.61 -5.68 -13.02
CA THR A 180 -0.29 -6.80 -12.84
C THR A 180 -1.71 -6.31 -12.55
N THR A 181 -2.70 -7.19 -12.61
CA THR A 181 -4.11 -6.80 -12.39
C THR A 181 -4.55 -6.96 -10.94
N ASN A 182 -3.82 -7.74 -10.16
CA ASN A 182 -4.14 -8.03 -8.75
C ASN A 182 -2.91 -8.52 -7.98
N LEU A 183 -3.03 -8.63 -6.67
CA LEU A 183 -1.94 -9.06 -5.81
C LEU A 183 -1.50 -10.51 -6.06
N THR A 184 -2.42 -11.40 -6.42
CA THR A 184 -2.07 -12.80 -6.71
C THR A 184 -1.11 -12.90 -7.88
N GLU A 185 -1.36 -12.16 -8.96
CA GLU A 185 -0.46 -12.08 -10.12
C GLU A 185 0.86 -11.42 -9.76
N ALA A 186 0.84 -10.36 -8.94
CA ALA A 186 2.05 -9.70 -8.47
C ALA A 186 2.97 -10.67 -7.69
N VAL A 187 2.39 -11.45 -6.79
CA VAL A 187 3.12 -12.47 -6.03
C VAL A 187 3.67 -13.56 -6.96
N GLN A 188 2.89 -14.01 -7.93
CA GLN A 188 3.37 -14.99 -8.92
C GLN A 188 4.55 -14.45 -9.73
N SER A 189 4.53 -13.19 -10.14
CA SER A 189 5.64 -12.53 -10.85
C SER A 189 6.92 -12.51 -10.00
N ILE A 190 6.81 -12.15 -8.72
CA ILE A 190 7.95 -12.13 -7.78
C ILE A 190 8.56 -13.53 -7.63
N LEU A 191 7.74 -14.55 -7.51
CA LEU A 191 8.20 -15.92 -7.26
C LEU A 191 8.85 -16.56 -8.49
N SER A 192 8.37 -16.25 -9.70
CA SER A 192 8.92 -16.76 -10.96
C SER A 192 10.30 -16.17 -11.33
N GLU A 193 10.68 -15.04 -10.76
CA GLU A 193 12.01 -14.44 -11.00
C GLU A 193 13.10 -14.99 -10.06
N GLY A 194 12.73 -15.78 -9.07
CA GLY A 194 13.67 -16.41 -8.11
C GLY A 194 14.13 -17.82 -8.51
N GLU A 195 13.63 -18.36 -9.64
CA GLU A 195 14.04 -19.62 -10.27
C GLU A 195 15.06 -19.35 -11.39
#